data_8db2eaa4a12b7eba10e965b2d3f1f05c
#
_entry.id   8db2eaa4a12b7eba10e965b2d3f1f05c
#
_cell.length_a   1.000
_cell.length_b   1.000
_cell.length_c   1.000
_cell.angle_alpha   90.00
_cell.angle_beta   90.00
_cell.angle_gamma   90.00
#
_symmetry.space_group_name_H-M   'P 1'
#
loop_
_entity.id
_entity.type
_entity.pdbx_description
1 polymer ?
#
loop_
_entity_poly.entity_id
_entity_poly.type
_entity_poly.pdbx_seq_one_letter_code
_entity_poly.pdbx_strand_id
1 'polypeptide(L)'
;SKQTLMTMASFGGGMAIGSVCGAATGAIAALGIMFTTERGHQSPHVREMTSKFLYEFNRRMNSLDCISLKEKYYECETRCSKMMIVSAEVLQELIEDYKDYYSINR
;
A
#
# COMPACT_ATOMS: atom_id res chain seq x y z
N SER A 1 -9.51 3.37 12.45
CA SER A 1 -10.84 3.74 12.92
C SER A 1 -11.90 3.42 11.87
N LYS A 2 -13.13 3.45 12.27
CA LYS A 2 -14.26 3.22 11.36
C LYS A 2 -14.30 4.27 10.24
N GLN A 3 -14.05 5.52 10.59
CA GLN A 3 -14.01 6.61 9.61
C GLN A 3 -12.87 6.41 8.60
N THR A 4 -11.72 5.96 9.06
CA THR A 4 -10.58 5.67 8.17
C THR A 4 -10.96 4.59 7.16
N LEU A 5 -11.61 3.51 7.62
CA LEU A 5 -12.06 2.45 6.73
C LEU A 5 -13.08 2.97 5.70
N MET A 6 -13.99 3.82 6.13
CA MET A 6 -14.98 4.41 5.24
C MET A 6 -14.35 5.27 4.15
N THR A 7 -13.32 6.05 4.50
CA THR A 7 -12.64 6.88 3.51
C THR A 7 -11.92 6.06 2.45
N MET A 8 -11.52 4.82 2.77
CA MET A 8 -10.81 3.97 1.82
C MET A 8 -11.74 3.19 0.89
N ALA A 9 -13.05 3.21 1.13
CA ALA A 9 -14.00 2.43 0.35
C ALA A 9 -13.96 2.75 -1.16
N SER A 10 -13.71 4.00 -1.50
CA SER A 10 -13.71 4.45 -2.90
C SER A 10 -12.46 4.03 -3.67
N PHE A 11 -11.43 3.52 -2.99
CA PHE A 11 -10.18 3.13 -3.65
C PHE A 11 -10.19 1.70 -4.17
N GLY A 12 -11.18 0.89 -3.78
CA GLY A 12 -11.31 -0.47 -4.26
C GLY A 12 -11.55 -0.52 -5.77
N GLY A 13 -11.16 -1.64 -6.40
CA GLY A 13 -11.31 -1.78 -7.84
C GLY A 13 -10.45 -0.79 -8.63
N GLY A 14 -9.31 -0.38 -8.07
CA GLY A 14 -8.45 0.61 -8.70
C GLY A 14 -9.15 1.96 -8.82
N MET A 15 -9.73 2.43 -7.73
CA MET A 15 -10.55 3.65 -7.67
C MET A 15 -11.80 3.53 -8.56
N ALA A 16 -12.36 2.31 -8.63
CA ALA A 16 -13.54 1.97 -9.41
C ALA A 16 -13.39 2.07 -10.93
N ILE A 17 -12.21 2.41 -11.42
CA ILE A 17 -11.94 2.53 -12.87
C ILE A 17 -10.80 1.62 -13.33
N GLY A 18 -10.40 0.67 -12.49
CA GLY A 18 -9.31 -0.24 -12.83
C GLY A 18 -7.92 0.39 -12.84
N SER A 19 -7.77 1.52 -12.15
CA SER A 19 -6.48 2.23 -12.06
C SER A 19 -5.58 1.57 -11.00
N VAL A 20 -5.00 2.32 -10.09
CA VAL A 20 -4.04 1.79 -9.12
C VAL A 20 -4.69 0.72 -8.23
N CYS A 21 -3.97 -0.39 -8.04
CA CYS A 21 -4.46 -1.53 -7.26
C CYS A 21 -4.81 -1.13 -5.82
N GLY A 22 -5.99 -1.55 -5.35
CA GLY A 22 -6.47 -1.26 -4.01
C GLY A 22 -5.59 -1.84 -2.90
N ALA A 23 -4.94 -2.97 -3.16
CA ALA A 23 -3.98 -3.54 -2.21
C ALA A 23 -2.79 -2.61 -2.01
N ALA A 24 -2.32 -1.96 -3.09
CA ALA A 24 -1.22 -1.00 -3.00
C ALA A 24 -1.66 0.28 -2.28
N THR A 25 -2.82 0.84 -2.65
CA THR A 25 -3.30 2.07 -2.00
C THR A 25 -3.61 1.85 -0.52
N GLY A 26 -4.14 0.67 -0.16
CA GLY A 26 -4.38 0.32 1.23
C GLY A 26 -3.09 0.26 2.04
N ALA A 27 -2.04 -0.30 1.47
CA ALA A 27 -0.74 -0.37 2.13
C ALA A 27 -0.14 1.01 2.36
N ILE A 28 -0.17 1.89 1.36
CA ILE A 28 0.37 3.24 1.54
C ILE A 28 -0.47 4.07 2.51
N ALA A 29 -1.78 3.81 2.61
CA ALA A 29 -2.60 4.43 3.63
C ALA A 29 -2.15 3.99 5.03
N ALA A 30 -1.84 2.70 5.21
CA ALA A 30 -1.31 2.18 6.46
C ALA A 30 0.02 2.84 6.82
N LEU A 31 0.91 3.01 5.84
CA LEU A 31 2.18 3.72 6.06
C LEU A 31 1.93 5.15 6.55
N GLY A 32 0.97 5.83 5.96
CA GLY A 32 0.61 7.18 6.37
C GLY A 32 0.16 7.23 7.82
N ILE A 33 -0.70 6.30 8.24
CA ILE A 33 -1.19 6.24 9.62
C ILE A 33 -0.06 5.93 10.59
N MET A 34 0.81 4.98 10.25
CA MET A 34 1.86 4.51 11.15
C MET A 34 3.00 5.51 11.31
N PHE A 35 3.37 6.22 10.26
CA PHE A 35 4.62 6.97 10.23
C PHE A 35 4.47 8.47 10.07
N THR A 36 3.25 8.98 9.87
CA THR A 36 3.03 10.42 9.85
C THR A 36 3.05 10.94 11.29
N THR A 37 4.01 11.81 11.58
CA THR A 37 4.19 12.36 12.93
C THR A 37 3.48 13.69 13.11
N GLU A 38 3.36 14.45 12.01
CA GLU A 38 2.70 15.75 12.01
C GLU A 38 1.90 15.87 10.71
N ARG A 39 2.12 16.91 9.93
CA ARG A 39 1.52 17.04 8.61
C ARG A 39 2.33 16.24 7.59
N GLY A 40 1.69 15.83 6.50
CA GLY A 40 2.34 15.03 5.48
C GLY A 40 3.69 15.57 5.01
N HIS A 41 3.78 16.87 4.78
CA HIS A 41 5.02 17.49 4.33
C HIS A 41 6.11 17.55 5.39
N GLN A 42 5.73 17.40 6.66
CA GLN A 42 6.64 17.47 7.79
C GLN A 42 7.02 16.09 8.31
N SER A 43 6.61 15.04 7.59
CA SER A 43 6.93 13.66 7.93
C SER A 43 7.89 13.13 6.85
N PRO A 44 9.21 13.33 7.03
CA PRO A 44 10.17 13.18 5.93
C PRO A 44 10.26 11.79 5.33
N HIS A 45 10.01 10.75 6.12
CA HIS A 45 10.17 9.39 5.64
C HIS A 45 8.92 8.81 4.98
N VAL A 46 7.74 9.40 5.20
CA VAL A 46 6.49 8.85 4.65
C VAL A 46 6.51 8.85 3.13
N ARG A 47 6.93 9.94 2.53
CA ARG A 47 7.00 10.07 1.08
C ARG A 47 8.02 9.12 0.47
N GLU A 48 9.17 9.02 1.11
CA GLU A 48 10.22 8.09 0.70
C GLU A 48 9.74 6.64 0.78
N MET A 49 9.10 6.27 1.89
CA MET A 49 8.55 4.92 2.08
C MET A 49 7.47 4.60 1.04
N THR A 50 6.61 5.57 0.74
CA THR A 50 5.57 5.40 -0.27
C THR A 50 6.17 5.12 -1.64
N SER A 51 7.18 5.89 -2.04
CA SER A 51 7.88 5.68 -3.31
C SER A 51 8.53 4.31 -3.36
N LYS A 52 9.21 3.92 -2.29
CA LYS A 52 9.86 2.61 -2.21
C LYS A 52 8.85 1.46 -2.27
N PHE A 53 7.72 1.62 -1.59
CA PHE A 53 6.66 0.62 -1.62
C PHE A 53 6.15 0.41 -3.04
N LEU A 54 5.79 1.50 -3.71
CA LEU A 54 5.24 1.41 -5.06
C LEU A 54 6.26 0.85 -6.06
N TYR A 55 7.51 1.25 -5.92
CA TYR A 55 8.58 0.72 -6.77
C TYR A 55 8.73 -0.80 -6.59
N GLU A 56 8.81 -1.25 -5.34
CA GLU A 56 9.02 -2.68 -5.06
C GLU A 56 7.79 -3.52 -5.42
N PHE A 57 6.61 -3.02 -5.15
CA PHE A 57 5.36 -3.69 -5.54
C PHE A 57 5.32 -3.85 -7.06
N ASN A 58 5.60 -2.77 -7.79
CA ASN A 58 5.62 -2.80 -9.26
C ASN A 58 6.68 -3.77 -9.79
N ARG A 59 7.84 -3.81 -9.15
CA ARG A 59 8.91 -4.72 -9.54
C ARG A 59 8.48 -6.19 -9.41
N ARG A 60 7.83 -6.53 -8.31
CA ARG A 60 7.40 -7.91 -8.04
C ARG A 60 6.18 -8.32 -8.84
N MET A 61 5.25 -7.41 -9.03
CA MET A 61 3.97 -7.70 -9.69
C MET A 61 3.94 -7.30 -11.16
N ASN A 62 4.91 -6.54 -11.60
CA ASN A 62 5.05 -6.04 -12.97
C ASN A 62 3.97 -5.06 -13.39
N SER A 63 3.21 -4.51 -12.45
CA SER A 63 2.21 -3.48 -12.70
C SER A 63 1.68 -2.94 -11.38
N LEU A 64 1.15 -1.72 -11.42
CA LEU A 64 0.38 -1.13 -10.33
C LEU A 64 -1.11 -1.06 -10.68
N ASP A 65 -1.47 -1.30 -11.92
CA ASP A 65 -2.83 -1.12 -12.40
C ASP A 65 -3.72 -2.31 -12.05
N CYS A 66 -4.90 -2.01 -11.50
CA CYS A 66 -5.88 -3.01 -11.12
C CYS A 66 -6.24 -3.94 -12.29
N ILE A 67 -6.49 -3.38 -13.47
CA ILE A 67 -6.87 -4.18 -14.65
C ILE A 67 -5.77 -5.16 -15.02
N SER A 68 -4.53 -4.67 -15.16
CA SER A 68 -3.39 -5.52 -15.54
C SER A 68 -3.13 -6.61 -14.52
N LEU A 69 -3.23 -6.28 -13.22
CA LEU A 69 -3.00 -7.24 -12.16
C LEU A 69 -4.09 -8.30 -12.11
N LYS A 70 -5.34 -7.91 -12.32
CA LYS A 70 -6.45 -8.87 -12.36
C LYS A 70 -6.32 -9.85 -13.52
N GLU A 71 -5.89 -9.39 -14.68
CA GLU A 71 -5.68 -10.27 -15.83
C GLU A 71 -4.67 -11.35 -15.55
N LYS A 72 -3.64 -11.05 -14.76
CA LYS A 72 -2.54 -11.96 -14.47
C LYS A 72 -2.79 -12.83 -13.23
N TYR A 73 -3.34 -12.26 -12.17
CA TYR A 73 -3.31 -12.89 -10.85
C TYR A 73 -4.68 -13.13 -10.23
N TYR A 74 -5.76 -12.61 -10.81
CA TYR A 74 -7.09 -12.80 -10.25
C TYR A 74 -7.56 -14.22 -10.46
N GLU A 75 -8.05 -14.85 -9.39
CA GLU A 75 -8.61 -16.19 -9.42
C GLU A 75 -10.02 -16.17 -8.83
N CYS A 76 -10.90 -17.05 -9.35
CA CYS A 76 -12.30 -17.09 -8.90
C CYS A 76 -12.45 -17.37 -7.41
N GLU A 77 -11.59 -18.24 -6.87
CA GLU A 77 -11.66 -18.63 -5.46
C GLU A 77 -10.95 -17.66 -4.54
N THR A 78 -9.76 -17.20 -4.92
CA THR A 78 -8.91 -16.37 -4.06
C THR A 78 -9.00 -14.88 -4.38
N ARG A 79 -9.63 -14.55 -5.51
CA ARG A 79 -9.81 -13.17 -5.98
C ARG A 79 -8.48 -12.43 -6.05
N CYS A 80 -8.34 -11.33 -5.30
CA CYS A 80 -7.15 -10.50 -5.32
C CYS A 80 -6.10 -10.88 -4.26
N SER A 81 -6.17 -12.12 -3.72
CA SER A 81 -5.26 -12.55 -2.66
C SER A 81 -3.79 -12.35 -2.98
N LYS A 82 -3.40 -12.65 -4.21
CA LYS A 82 -1.99 -12.53 -4.62
C LYS A 82 -1.49 -11.09 -4.45
N MET A 83 -2.29 -10.12 -4.88
CA MET A 83 -1.93 -8.71 -4.73
C MET A 83 -1.86 -8.31 -3.26
N MET A 84 -2.78 -8.81 -2.45
CA MET A 84 -2.82 -8.51 -1.02
C MET A 84 -1.62 -9.13 -0.29
N ILE A 85 -1.24 -10.35 -0.63
CA ILE A 85 -0.09 -11.04 -0.03
C ILE A 85 1.20 -10.30 -0.35
N VAL A 86 1.44 -9.97 -1.62
CA VAL A 86 2.65 -9.25 -2.02
C VAL A 86 2.69 -7.87 -1.39
N SER A 87 1.56 -7.17 -1.34
CA SER A 87 1.46 -5.87 -0.68
C SER A 87 1.87 -5.96 0.79
N ALA A 88 1.38 -6.98 1.50
CA ALA A 88 1.71 -7.19 2.90
C ALA A 88 3.19 -7.51 3.10
N GLU A 89 3.76 -8.32 2.22
CA GLU A 89 5.19 -8.66 2.28
C GLU A 89 6.08 -7.42 2.10
N VAL A 90 5.79 -6.62 1.08
CA VAL A 90 6.54 -5.39 0.81
C VAL A 90 6.40 -4.42 1.97
N LEU A 91 5.17 -4.27 2.48
CA LEU A 91 4.90 -3.39 3.62
C LEU A 91 5.71 -3.80 4.84
N GLN A 92 5.73 -5.09 5.16
CA GLN A 92 6.46 -5.60 6.31
C GLN A 92 7.97 -5.36 6.18
N GLU A 93 8.53 -5.59 5.00
CA GLU A 93 9.96 -5.34 4.76
C GLU A 93 10.31 -3.87 4.95
N LEU A 94 9.46 -2.96 4.46
CA LEU A 94 9.67 -1.52 4.66
C LEU A 94 9.58 -1.11 6.12
N ILE A 95 8.62 -1.66 6.85
CA ILE A 95 8.46 -1.37 8.28
C ILE A 95 9.74 -1.79 9.03
N GLU A 96 10.27 -2.96 8.72
CA GLU A 96 11.51 -3.42 9.32
C GLU A 96 12.69 -2.51 9.03
N ASP A 97 12.79 -2.00 7.79
CA ASP A 97 13.87 -1.09 7.40
C ASP A 97 13.81 0.25 8.13
N TYR A 98 12.61 0.71 8.46
CA TYR A 98 12.41 2.03 9.05
C TYR A 98 12.09 2.02 10.53
N LYS A 99 12.00 0.87 11.16
CA LYS A 99 11.60 0.79 12.57
C LYS A 99 12.54 1.54 13.50
N ASP A 100 13.82 1.57 13.19
CA ASP A 100 14.82 2.25 14.02
C ASP A 100 14.64 3.76 14.02
N TYR A 101 14.10 4.32 12.95
CA TYR A 101 13.81 5.75 12.87
C TYR A 101 12.65 6.15 13.75
N TYR A 102 11.73 5.25 14.00
CA TYR A 102 10.46 5.55 14.67
C TYR A 102 10.33 4.94 16.06
N SER A 103 11.15 3.97 16.41
CA SER A 103 11.10 3.30 17.70
C SER A 103 11.42 4.25 18.86
N ILE A 104 12.24 5.26 18.61
CA ILE A 104 12.65 6.24 19.62
C ILE A 104 11.56 7.29 19.82
N ASN A 105 10.76 7.56 18.79
CA ASN A 105 9.77 8.64 18.80
C ASN A 105 8.36 8.17 19.16
N ARG A 106 8.21 6.91 19.45
CA ARG A 106 6.97 6.28 19.89
C ARG A 106 7.16 5.55 21.22
#